data_f9606693d3eadf29889338ccf4d8c24b
#
_entry.id   f9606693d3eadf29889338ccf4d8c24b
#
_cell.length_a   1.000
_cell.length_b   1.000
_cell.length_c   1.000
_cell.angle_alpha   90.00
_cell.angle_beta   90.00
_cell.angle_gamma   90.00
#
_symmetry.space_group_name_H-M   'P 1'
#
loop_
_entity.id
_entity.type
_entity.pdbx_description
1 polymer ?
#
loop_
_entity_poly.entity_id
_entity_poly.type
_entity_poly.pdbx_seq_one_letter_code
_entity_poly.pdbx_strand_id
1 'polypeptide(L)'
;SGDSGIIYCLTRKSVEQVCYDLRNEGFSVTRYHAGLSDEERKENQENFIYGKRQIMVATNAFGMGIDKPDVRFVIHYNMPKNMESYYQEAGRAGRDGEPSECILYYEPRDVRTNRLFIENGEENSELDEETRKIVKERDLDRLKQMTFYCFTSECLRQYILNYFGEKSSSYCGNCLNCQTQFEEVDITLEANTILRCLDALDWNYGAATVIDIVHGGKSQKILGKNLDKNPEYAVLSERTVPRLRQILR
;
A
#
# COMPACT_ATOMS: atom_id res chain seq x y z
N SER A 1 -0.48 -2.47 27.51
CA SER A 1 -0.17 -3.89 27.35
C SER A 1 1.35 -4.02 27.15
N GLY A 2 1.95 -5.12 27.62
CA GLY A 2 3.39 -5.41 27.50
C GLY A 2 3.75 -6.07 26.18
N ASP A 3 2.93 -5.95 25.15
CA ASP A 3 3.08 -6.65 23.88
C ASP A 3 4.23 -6.11 23.05
N SER A 4 4.99 -6.99 22.44
CA SER A 4 6.05 -6.61 21.52
C SER A 4 5.56 -6.54 20.08
N GLY A 5 6.07 -5.55 19.32
CA GLY A 5 5.65 -5.38 17.94
C GLY A 5 6.64 -4.65 17.07
N ILE A 6 6.41 -4.72 15.76
CA ILE A 6 7.24 -4.09 14.75
C ILE A 6 6.37 -3.13 13.92
N ILE A 7 6.89 -1.93 13.68
CA ILE A 7 6.25 -0.93 12.82
C ILE A 7 7.18 -0.65 11.64
N TYR A 8 6.76 -1.04 10.44
CA TYR A 8 7.51 -0.81 9.21
C TYR A 8 7.14 0.52 8.57
N CYS A 9 8.14 1.31 8.27
CA CYS A 9 8.03 2.60 7.58
C CYS A 9 8.82 2.58 6.27
N LEU A 10 8.34 3.32 5.28
CA LEU A 10 8.94 3.37 3.95
C LEU A 10 10.27 4.14 3.91
N THR A 11 10.44 5.15 4.78
CA THR A 11 11.61 6.03 4.78
C THR A 11 12.27 6.14 6.15
N ARG A 12 13.57 6.44 6.17
CA ARG A 12 14.32 6.75 7.42
C ARG A 12 13.67 7.89 8.19
N LYS A 13 13.22 8.94 7.49
CA LYS A 13 12.54 10.08 8.10
C LYS A 13 11.25 9.67 8.81
N SER A 14 10.46 8.80 8.20
CA SER A 14 9.23 8.29 8.84
C SER A 14 9.55 7.43 10.07
N VAL A 15 10.62 6.62 10.03
CA VAL A 15 11.08 5.85 11.20
C VAL A 15 11.41 6.76 12.36
N GLU A 16 12.19 7.82 12.12
CA GLU A 16 12.57 8.78 13.16
C GLU A 16 11.35 9.48 13.76
N GLN A 17 10.42 9.94 12.89
CA GLN A 17 9.21 10.64 13.32
C GLN A 17 8.31 9.75 14.17
N VAL A 18 7.98 8.56 13.67
CA VAL A 18 7.10 7.61 14.38
C VAL A 18 7.75 7.18 15.71
N CYS A 19 9.06 6.92 15.73
CA CYS A 19 9.78 6.58 16.95
C CYS A 19 9.75 7.74 17.97
N TYR A 20 9.92 8.97 17.52
CA TYR A 20 9.83 10.17 18.37
C TYR A 20 8.42 10.34 18.95
N ASP A 21 7.39 10.24 18.13
CA ASP A 21 5.99 10.41 18.55
C ASP A 21 5.60 9.35 19.59
N LEU A 22 5.94 8.08 19.34
CA LEU A 22 5.67 6.99 20.29
C LEU A 22 6.41 7.15 21.62
N ARG A 23 7.65 7.68 21.61
CA ARG A 23 8.37 7.98 22.85
C ARG A 23 7.68 9.07 23.66
N ASN A 24 7.20 10.11 23.02
CA ASN A 24 6.48 11.20 23.68
C ASN A 24 5.16 10.72 24.31
N GLU A 25 4.52 9.72 23.72
CA GLU A 25 3.33 9.04 24.27
C GLU A 25 3.68 7.98 25.36
N GLY A 26 4.98 7.85 25.71
CA GLY A 26 5.44 6.98 26.80
C GLY A 26 5.64 5.51 26.40
N PHE A 27 5.64 5.17 25.12
CA PHE A 27 5.91 3.79 24.68
C PHE A 27 7.39 3.44 24.78
N SER A 28 7.68 2.17 25.11
CA SER A 28 9.03 1.61 25.11
C SER A 28 9.44 1.23 23.69
N VAL A 29 10.01 2.18 22.95
CA VAL A 29 10.27 2.07 21.51
C VAL A 29 11.76 2.27 21.19
N THR A 30 12.22 1.56 20.16
CA THR A 30 13.53 1.76 19.51
C THR A 30 13.37 1.80 17.99
N ARG A 31 14.45 2.09 17.27
CA ARG A 31 14.42 2.26 15.81
C ARG A 31 15.53 1.50 15.09
N TYR A 32 15.30 1.19 13.81
CA TYR A 32 16.29 0.53 12.97
C TYR A 32 16.19 0.97 11.50
N HIS A 33 17.26 1.50 10.95
CA HIS A 33 17.40 1.80 9.52
C HIS A 33 18.87 1.93 9.12
N ALA A 34 19.15 1.86 7.82
CA ALA A 34 20.51 1.88 7.28
C ALA A 34 21.29 3.19 7.49
N GLY A 35 20.65 4.24 8.02
CA GLY A 35 21.32 5.51 8.37
C GLY A 35 21.90 5.55 9.76
N LEU A 36 21.64 4.54 10.61
CA LEU A 36 22.25 4.39 11.94
C LEU A 36 23.64 3.74 11.82
N SER A 37 24.51 3.98 12.79
CA SER A 37 25.79 3.26 12.89
C SER A 37 25.57 1.76 13.13
N ASP A 38 26.57 0.95 12.86
CA ASP A 38 26.50 -0.50 13.07
C ASP A 38 26.29 -0.83 14.54
N GLU A 39 26.93 -0.06 15.43
CA GLU A 39 26.81 -0.18 16.88
C GLU A 39 25.37 0.13 17.34
N GLU A 40 24.79 1.26 16.88
CA GLU A 40 23.41 1.60 17.20
C GLU A 40 22.42 0.56 16.67
N ARG A 41 22.62 0.08 15.44
CA ARG A 41 21.75 -0.95 14.87
C ARG A 41 21.78 -2.22 15.72
N LYS A 42 22.97 -2.66 16.12
CA LYS A 42 23.14 -3.83 16.96
C LYS A 42 22.49 -3.64 18.33
N GLU A 43 22.78 -2.54 19.00
CA GLU A 43 22.20 -2.24 20.32
C GLU A 43 20.68 -2.17 20.27
N ASN A 44 20.10 -1.46 19.29
CA ASN A 44 18.66 -1.33 19.14
C ASN A 44 17.99 -2.67 18.84
N GLN A 45 18.61 -3.50 18.02
CA GLN A 45 18.16 -4.86 17.73
C GLN A 45 18.18 -5.75 18.98
N GLU A 46 19.27 -5.76 19.72
CA GLU A 46 19.39 -6.51 20.98
C GLU A 46 18.37 -6.05 22.02
N ASN A 47 18.20 -4.74 22.18
CA ASN A 47 17.20 -4.18 23.09
C ASN A 47 15.77 -4.63 22.75
N PHE A 48 15.44 -4.79 21.47
CA PHE A 48 14.15 -5.32 21.03
C PHE A 48 14.04 -6.84 21.25
N ILE A 49 15.06 -7.61 20.82
CA ILE A 49 15.07 -9.07 20.94
C ILE A 49 14.94 -9.50 22.41
N TYR A 50 15.69 -8.87 23.31
CA TYR A 50 15.69 -9.21 24.75
C TYR A 50 14.57 -8.51 25.55
N GLY A 51 13.61 -7.86 24.88
CA GLY A 51 12.45 -7.27 25.52
C GLY A 51 12.73 -6.00 26.36
N LYS A 52 13.93 -5.42 26.28
CA LYS A 52 14.24 -4.10 26.90
C LYS A 52 13.47 -2.96 26.21
N ARG A 53 13.12 -3.14 24.94
CA ARG A 53 12.22 -2.29 24.16
C ARG A 53 11.14 -3.15 23.56
N GLN A 54 9.89 -2.71 23.69
CA GLN A 54 8.72 -3.46 23.24
C GLN A 54 8.40 -3.24 21.77
N ILE A 55 8.69 -2.05 21.24
CA ILE A 55 8.35 -1.68 19.87
C ILE A 55 9.63 -1.37 19.09
N MET A 56 9.73 -1.99 17.91
CA MET A 56 10.74 -1.66 16.91
C MET A 56 10.09 -0.88 15.78
N VAL A 57 10.55 0.35 15.52
CA VAL A 57 10.18 1.11 14.32
C VAL A 57 11.31 1.00 13.30
N ALA A 58 11.04 0.49 12.10
CA ALA A 58 12.10 0.17 11.17
C ALA A 58 11.74 0.38 9.70
N THR A 59 12.76 0.52 8.85
CA THR A 59 12.61 0.27 7.41
C THR A 59 12.74 -1.23 7.12
N ASN A 60 12.50 -1.63 5.85
CA ASN A 60 12.70 -3.00 5.36
C ASN A 60 14.13 -3.55 5.58
N ALA A 61 15.11 -2.70 5.92
CA ALA A 61 16.45 -3.12 6.32
C ALA A 61 16.46 -3.94 7.61
N PHE A 62 15.40 -3.84 8.43
CA PHE A 62 15.23 -4.64 9.64
C PHE A 62 14.52 -5.94 9.31
N GLY A 63 15.21 -7.04 9.50
CA GLY A 63 14.50 -8.30 9.35
C GLY A 63 15.35 -9.51 9.03
N MET A 64 16.46 -9.40 8.33
CA MET A 64 17.33 -10.54 8.09
C MET A 64 17.94 -11.04 9.41
N GLY A 65 17.65 -12.30 9.76
CA GLY A 65 18.21 -12.94 10.97
C GLY A 65 17.53 -12.58 12.28
N ILE A 66 16.34 -11.94 12.27
CA ILE A 66 15.61 -11.67 13.51
C ILE A 66 14.70 -12.84 13.83
N ASP A 67 15.00 -13.50 14.93
CA ASP A 67 14.19 -14.55 15.51
C ASP A 67 13.69 -14.14 16.90
N LYS A 68 12.54 -13.40 16.88
CA LYS A 68 11.77 -13.06 18.09
C LYS A 68 10.39 -13.67 17.91
N PRO A 69 10.08 -14.78 18.61
CA PRO A 69 8.84 -15.53 18.35
C PRO A 69 7.57 -14.82 18.86
N ASP A 70 7.68 -14.03 19.90
CA ASP A 70 6.60 -13.40 20.64
C ASP A 70 6.22 -11.99 20.12
N VAL A 71 6.35 -11.75 18.82
CA VAL A 71 5.86 -10.51 18.18
C VAL A 71 4.34 -10.57 18.07
N ARG A 72 3.64 -9.69 18.81
CA ARG A 72 2.17 -9.67 18.88
C ARG A 72 1.52 -8.84 17.80
N PHE A 73 2.24 -7.87 17.23
CA PHE A 73 1.73 -7.10 16.11
C PHE A 73 2.84 -6.71 15.11
N VAL A 74 2.45 -6.66 13.85
CA VAL A 74 3.25 -6.04 12.78
C VAL A 74 2.38 -4.99 12.10
N ILE A 75 2.82 -3.74 12.13
CA ILE A 75 2.13 -2.61 11.52
C ILE A 75 2.95 -2.11 10.34
N HIS A 76 2.35 -2.09 9.15
CA HIS A 76 2.89 -1.37 8.02
C HIS A 76 2.31 0.06 8.03
N TYR A 77 3.08 1.01 8.54
CA TYR A 77 2.71 2.43 8.60
C TYR A 77 2.62 3.04 7.20
N ASN A 78 3.36 2.49 6.26
CA ASN A 78 3.27 2.78 4.83
C ASN A 78 3.10 1.46 4.06
N MET A 79 2.44 1.54 2.89
CA MET A 79 2.29 0.38 2.01
C MET A 79 3.65 -0.12 1.51
N PRO A 80 3.98 -1.42 1.67
CA PRO A 80 5.19 -2.03 1.12
C PRO A 80 5.24 -1.94 -0.42
N LYS A 81 6.42 -2.08 -1.00
CA LYS A 81 6.60 -2.00 -2.46
C LYS A 81 6.00 -3.18 -3.23
N ASN A 82 5.87 -4.35 -2.60
CA ASN A 82 5.35 -5.58 -3.22
C ASN A 82 4.84 -6.58 -2.16
N MET A 83 4.15 -7.61 -2.64
CA MET A 83 3.56 -8.67 -1.80
C MET A 83 4.61 -9.51 -1.09
N GLU A 84 5.76 -9.74 -1.71
CA GLU A 84 6.85 -10.53 -1.12
C GLU A 84 7.41 -9.86 0.13
N SER A 85 7.67 -8.54 0.06
CA SER A 85 8.10 -7.75 1.22
C SER A 85 7.03 -7.76 2.31
N TYR A 86 5.77 -7.51 1.95
CA TYR A 86 4.66 -7.57 2.89
C TYR A 86 4.58 -8.93 3.62
N TYR A 87 4.61 -10.01 2.87
CA TYR A 87 4.52 -11.38 3.42
C TYR A 87 5.69 -11.70 4.37
N GLN A 88 6.90 -11.33 3.97
CA GLN A 88 8.11 -11.52 4.78
C GLN A 88 8.06 -10.75 6.10
N GLU A 89 7.59 -9.50 6.04
CA GLU A 89 7.50 -8.59 7.19
C GLU A 89 6.34 -8.99 8.11
N ALA A 90 5.14 -9.23 7.57
CA ALA A 90 3.97 -9.70 8.31
C ALA A 90 4.20 -11.07 8.95
N GLY A 91 4.91 -11.98 8.26
CA GLY A 91 5.25 -13.31 8.77
C GLY A 91 6.18 -13.35 9.98
N ARG A 92 6.53 -12.18 10.55
CA ARG A 92 7.24 -12.10 11.84
C ARG A 92 6.31 -12.16 13.02
N ALA A 93 5.03 -11.88 12.82
CA ALA A 93 4.03 -11.94 13.86
C ALA A 93 3.68 -13.38 14.24
N GLY A 94 3.56 -13.68 15.54
CA GLY A 94 3.03 -14.92 16.07
C GLY A 94 3.79 -16.19 15.70
N ARG A 95 5.12 -16.16 15.61
CA ARG A 95 5.92 -17.34 15.30
C ARG A 95 5.87 -18.42 16.38
N ASP A 96 5.47 -18.05 17.59
CA ASP A 96 5.20 -18.96 18.71
C ASP A 96 3.82 -19.64 18.64
N GLY A 97 3.01 -19.31 17.62
CA GLY A 97 1.65 -19.82 17.45
C GLY A 97 0.57 -19.05 18.21
N GLU A 98 0.95 -18.08 19.02
CA GLU A 98 -0.02 -17.24 19.75
C GLU A 98 -0.68 -16.19 18.86
N PRO A 99 -1.91 -15.73 19.19
CA PRO A 99 -2.62 -14.73 18.42
C PRO A 99 -1.78 -13.47 18.20
N SER A 100 -1.80 -12.97 16.98
CA SER A 100 -1.07 -11.78 16.57
C SER A 100 -1.81 -11.03 15.48
N GLU A 101 -1.54 -9.73 15.36
CA GLU A 101 -2.21 -8.86 14.41
C GLU A 101 -1.23 -8.32 13.36
N CYS A 102 -1.66 -8.32 12.08
CA CYS A 102 -0.99 -7.65 10.99
C CYS A 102 -1.88 -6.53 10.46
N ILE A 103 -1.41 -5.30 10.59
CA ILE A 103 -2.14 -4.09 10.19
C ILE A 103 -1.39 -3.42 9.05
N LEU A 104 -2.10 -3.08 7.98
CA LEU A 104 -1.54 -2.33 6.86
C LEU A 104 -2.35 -1.06 6.64
N TYR A 105 -1.68 0.08 6.76
CA TYR A 105 -2.24 1.37 6.38
C TYR A 105 -1.93 1.64 4.90
N TYR A 106 -2.96 2.07 4.19
CA TYR A 106 -2.85 2.46 2.79
C TYR A 106 -3.02 3.96 2.61
N GLU A 107 -2.11 4.58 1.90
CA GLU A 107 -2.22 5.96 1.44
C GLU A 107 -1.81 6.07 -0.03
N PRO A 108 -2.59 6.74 -0.92
CA PRO A 108 -2.24 6.88 -2.34
C PRO A 108 -0.86 7.50 -2.58
N ARG A 109 -0.36 8.27 -1.63
CA ARG A 109 0.99 8.84 -1.66
C ARG A 109 2.07 7.77 -1.63
N ASP A 110 1.85 6.65 -0.94
CA ASP A 110 2.81 5.55 -0.83
C ASP A 110 3.05 4.87 -2.18
N VAL A 111 2.01 4.74 -3.00
CA VAL A 111 2.14 4.23 -4.39
C VAL A 111 3.06 5.13 -5.21
N ARG A 112 2.91 6.46 -5.11
CA ARG A 112 3.77 7.41 -5.82
C ARG A 112 5.21 7.34 -5.35
N THR A 113 5.41 7.25 -4.04
CA THR A 113 6.75 7.16 -3.44
C THR A 113 7.45 5.87 -3.84
N ASN A 114 6.75 4.72 -3.76
CA ASN A 114 7.29 3.43 -4.22
C ASN A 114 7.60 3.46 -5.71
N ARG A 115 6.75 4.05 -6.54
CA ARG A 115 7.01 4.23 -7.97
C ARG A 115 8.27 5.03 -8.21
N LEU A 116 8.46 6.17 -7.51
CA LEU A 116 9.67 6.98 -7.62
C LEU A 116 10.93 6.20 -7.23
N PHE A 117 10.87 5.36 -6.20
CA PHE A 117 11.99 4.49 -5.83
C PHE A 117 12.30 3.46 -6.92
N ILE A 118 11.28 2.85 -7.55
CA ILE A 118 11.48 1.92 -8.67
C ILE A 118 12.05 2.66 -9.90
N GLU A 119 11.57 3.86 -10.19
CA GLU A 119 11.99 4.65 -11.36
C GLU A 119 13.40 5.23 -11.22
N ASN A 120 13.83 5.59 -10.01
CA ASN A 120 15.10 6.24 -9.73
C ASN A 120 16.08 5.34 -8.95
N GLY A 121 15.74 4.06 -8.74
CA GLY A 121 16.57 3.14 -7.98
C GLY A 121 17.92 2.87 -8.66
N GLU A 122 19.01 3.14 -7.94
CA GLU A 122 20.38 2.84 -8.37
C GLU A 122 20.73 1.34 -8.25
N GLU A 123 19.86 0.55 -7.61
CA GLU A 123 20.07 -0.89 -7.35
C GLU A 123 20.36 -1.71 -8.63
N ASN A 124 20.13 -1.14 -9.81
CA ASN A 124 20.30 -1.78 -11.10
C ASN A 124 21.37 -1.09 -11.98
N SER A 125 22.25 -0.28 -11.39
CA SER A 125 23.27 0.47 -12.15
C SER A 125 24.27 -0.42 -12.89
N GLU A 126 24.48 -1.67 -12.44
CA GLU A 126 25.37 -2.64 -13.07
C GLU A 126 24.71 -3.45 -14.19
N LEU A 127 23.38 -3.36 -14.35
CA LEU A 127 22.64 -4.08 -15.37
C LEU A 127 22.69 -3.33 -16.71
N ASP A 128 22.67 -4.07 -17.82
CA ASP A 128 22.46 -3.50 -19.14
C ASP A 128 21.07 -2.84 -19.26
N GLU A 129 20.91 -1.97 -20.25
CA GLU A 129 19.69 -1.14 -20.39
C GLU A 129 18.42 -1.98 -20.62
N GLU A 130 18.51 -3.08 -21.37
CA GLU A 130 17.39 -3.96 -21.67
C GLU A 130 16.93 -4.72 -20.41
N THR A 131 17.87 -5.31 -19.69
CA THR A 131 17.59 -6.00 -18.41
C THR A 131 17.02 -5.04 -17.37
N ARG A 132 17.54 -3.82 -17.29
CA ARG A 132 17.02 -2.78 -16.38
C ARG A 132 15.57 -2.43 -16.68
N LYS A 133 15.21 -2.32 -17.96
CA LYS A 133 13.82 -2.06 -18.37
C LYS A 133 12.89 -3.20 -17.93
N ILE A 134 13.29 -4.46 -18.16
CA ILE A 134 12.52 -5.64 -17.76
C ILE A 134 12.30 -5.68 -16.24
N VAL A 135 13.36 -5.44 -15.46
CA VAL A 135 13.29 -5.41 -13.99
C VAL A 135 12.33 -4.31 -13.51
N LYS A 136 12.45 -3.12 -14.09
CA LYS A 136 11.57 -1.99 -13.76
C LYS A 136 10.09 -2.28 -14.06
N GLU A 137 9.79 -2.82 -15.23
CA GLU A 137 8.42 -3.20 -15.61
C GLU A 137 7.85 -4.25 -14.64
N ARG A 138 8.63 -5.26 -14.29
CA ARG A 138 8.26 -6.28 -13.32
C ARG A 138 8.00 -5.68 -11.92
N ASP A 139 8.84 -4.77 -11.47
CA ASP A 139 8.68 -4.16 -10.14
C ASP A 139 7.47 -3.19 -10.10
N LEU A 140 7.16 -2.52 -11.21
CA LEU A 140 5.93 -1.75 -11.35
C LEU A 140 4.67 -2.65 -11.33
N ASP A 141 4.72 -3.82 -11.97
CA ASP A 141 3.62 -4.78 -11.90
C ASP A 141 3.42 -5.33 -10.48
N ARG A 142 4.49 -5.67 -9.78
CA ARG A 142 4.44 -6.07 -8.36
C ARG A 142 3.86 -4.99 -7.45
N LEU A 143 4.21 -3.72 -7.68
CA LEU A 143 3.62 -2.57 -6.97
C LEU A 143 2.12 -2.47 -7.25
N LYS A 144 1.69 -2.73 -8.49
CA LYS A 144 0.28 -2.78 -8.87
C LYS A 144 -0.46 -3.89 -8.14
N GLN A 145 0.11 -5.11 -8.07
CA GLN A 145 -0.48 -6.22 -7.32
C GLN A 145 -0.62 -5.90 -5.82
N MET A 146 0.39 -5.29 -5.22
CA MET A 146 0.32 -4.83 -3.83
C MET A 146 -0.76 -3.77 -3.62
N THR A 147 -0.92 -2.87 -4.60
CA THR A 147 -1.98 -1.84 -4.57
C THR A 147 -3.36 -2.50 -4.63
N PHE A 148 -3.57 -3.49 -5.51
CA PHE A 148 -4.84 -4.23 -5.58
C PHE A 148 -5.15 -4.99 -4.29
N TYR A 149 -4.15 -5.59 -3.65
CA TYR A 149 -4.34 -6.20 -2.33
C TYR A 149 -4.93 -5.23 -1.30
N CYS A 150 -4.54 -3.95 -1.33
CA CYS A 150 -5.07 -2.94 -0.42
C CYS A 150 -6.54 -2.57 -0.69
N PHE A 151 -7.07 -2.89 -1.87
CA PHE A 151 -8.44 -2.55 -2.29
C PHE A 151 -9.36 -3.76 -2.43
N THR A 152 -8.84 -4.98 -2.37
CA THR A 152 -9.67 -6.16 -2.55
C THR A 152 -10.73 -6.27 -1.46
N SER A 153 -11.94 -6.70 -1.84
CA SER A 153 -12.98 -7.16 -0.92
C SER A 153 -12.93 -8.68 -0.68
N GLU A 154 -12.07 -9.40 -1.41
CA GLU A 154 -11.86 -10.82 -1.23
C GLU A 154 -11.14 -11.14 0.08
N CYS A 155 -11.12 -12.40 0.46
CA CYS A 155 -10.36 -12.86 1.61
C CYS A 155 -8.86 -12.50 1.46
N LEU A 156 -8.33 -11.70 2.39
CA LEU A 156 -6.93 -11.23 2.33
C LEU A 156 -5.93 -12.39 2.36
N ARG A 157 -6.22 -13.46 3.11
CA ARG A 157 -5.37 -14.66 3.14
C ARG A 157 -5.39 -15.39 1.79
N GLN A 158 -6.57 -15.56 1.20
CA GLN A 158 -6.70 -16.17 -0.13
C GLN A 158 -5.91 -15.38 -1.18
N TYR A 159 -6.01 -14.05 -1.16
CA TYR A 159 -5.29 -13.19 -2.09
C TYR A 159 -3.77 -13.43 -2.01
N ILE A 160 -3.21 -13.48 -0.78
CA ILE A 160 -1.79 -13.75 -0.56
C ILE A 160 -1.41 -15.15 -1.10
N LEU A 161 -2.17 -16.18 -0.74
CA LEU A 161 -1.87 -17.55 -1.16
C LEU A 161 -1.95 -17.72 -2.68
N ASN A 162 -2.98 -17.16 -3.31
CA ASN A 162 -3.12 -17.14 -4.77
C ASN A 162 -1.95 -16.41 -5.46
N TYR A 163 -1.49 -15.29 -4.89
CA TYR A 163 -0.32 -14.57 -5.40
C TYR A 163 0.94 -15.46 -5.45
N PHE A 164 1.13 -16.31 -4.44
CA PHE A 164 2.23 -17.26 -4.39
C PHE A 164 1.94 -18.62 -5.10
N GLY A 165 0.82 -18.72 -5.82
CA GLY A 165 0.46 -19.90 -6.61
C GLY A 165 -0.17 -21.03 -5.80
N GLU A 166 -0.58 -20.77 -4.56
CA GLU A 166 -1.23 -21.73 -3.68
C GLU A 166 -2.75 -21.56 -3.72
N LYS A 167 -3.48 -22.66 -3.94
CA LYS A 167 -4.95 -22.66 -3.90
C LYS A 167 -5.44 -22.72 -2.47
N SER A 168 -6.39 -21.85 -2.14
CA SER A 168 -6.98 -21.79 -0.80
C SER A 168 -8.49 -21.56 -0.86
N SER A 169 -9.14 -21.73 0.31
CA SER A 169 -10.54 -21.35 0.50
C SER A 169 -10.76 -19.85 0.26
N SER A 170 -11.91 -19.49 -0.27
CA SER A 170 -12.33 -18.09 -0.45
C SER A 170 -12.67 -17.38 0.85
N TYR A 171 -12.65 -18.07 1.98
CA TYR A 171 -13.01 -17.56 3.29
C TYR A 171 -12.08 -18.15 4.37
N CYS A 172 -11.37 -17.29 5.11
CA CYS A 172 -10.51 -17.73 6.21
C CYS A 172 -11.12 -17.49 7.62
N GLY A 173 -12.19 -16.71 7.71
CA GLY A 173 -12.88 -16.39 8.97
C GLY A 173 -12.12 -15.45 9.92
N ASN A 174 -10.89 -15.07 9.59
CA ASN A 174 -10.00 -14.35 10.50
C ASN A 174 -9.48 -12.99 9.96
N CYS A 175 -9.46 -12.78 8.65
CA CYS A 175 -9.02 -11.48 8.12
C CYS A 175 -10.14 -10.44 8.18
N LEU A 176 -9.76 -9.16 8.12
CA LEU A 176 -10.70 -8.04 8.18
C LEU A 176 -11.82 -8.20 7.14
N ASN A 177 -11.50 -8.55 5.89
CA ASN A 177 -12.52 -8.69 4.84
C ASN A 177 -13.51 -9.82 5.12
N CYS A 178 -13.07 -10.94 5.72
CA CYS A 178 -13.99 -12.02 6.11
C CYS A 178 -14.88 -11.66 7.30
N GLN A 179 -14.47 -10.71 8.12
CA GLN A 179 -15.21 -10.24 9.30
C GLN A 179 -16.05 -9.00 9.00
N THR A 180 -15.84 -8.35 7.84
CA THR A 180 -16.58 -7.17 7.43
C THR A 180 -17.77 -7.57 6.55
N GLN A 181 -18.93 -6.99 6.82
CA GLN A 181 -20.05 -7.06 5.90
C GLN A 181 -19.92 -5.92 4.89
N PHE A 182 -19.70 -6.29 3.62
CA PHE A 182 -19.68 -5.33 2.52
C PHE A 182 -21.10 -5.13 1.99
N GLU A 183 -21.47 -3.87 1.76
CA GLU A 183 -22.67 -3.52 1.03
C GLU A 183 -22.35 -3.48 -0.47
N GLU A 184 -23.05 -4.32 -1.25
CA GLU A 184 -22.94 -4.30 -2.71
C GLU A 184 -23.73 -3.12 -3.27
N VAL A 185 -23.07 -2.30 -4.06
CA VAL A 185 -23.70 -1.16 -4.73
C VAL A 185 -23.58 -1.32 -6.23
N ASP A 186 -24.70 -1.30 -6.93
CA ASP A 186 -24.71 -1.30 -8.39
C ASP A 186 -24.16 0.04 -8.93
N ILE A 187 -23.04 -0.04 -9.63
CA ILE A 187 -22.38 1.08 -10.31
C ILE A 187 -22.35 0.92 -11.82
N THR A 188 -23.19 0.03 -12.36
CA THR A 188 -23.19 -0.32 -13.80
C THR A 188 -23.39 0.92 -14.69
N LEU A 189 -24.28 1.82 -14.29
CA LEU A 189 -24.52 3.06 -15.02
C LEU A 189 -23.28 3.94 -15.05
N GLU A 190 -22.70 4.20 -13.88
CA GLU A 190 -21.52 5.05 -13.73
C GLU A 190 -20.31 4.46 -14.46
N ALA A 191 -20.07 3.16 -14.30
CA ALA A 191 -18.96 2.46 -14.95
C ALA A 191 -19.09 2.52 -16.48
N ASN A 192 -20.27 2.19 -17.03
CA ASN A 192 -20.51 2.25 -18.48
C ASN A 192 -20.38 3.68 -19.04
N THR A 193 -20.89 4.69 -18.34
CA THR A 193 -20.77 6.08 -18.74
C THR A 193 -19.29 6.52 -18.76
N ILE A 194 -18.51 6.17 -17.73
CA ILE A 194 -17.08 6.48 -17.67
C ILE A 194 -16.33 5.78 -18.81
N LEU A 195 -16.59 4.49 -19.05
CA LEU A 195 -15.94 3.73 -20.13
C LEU A 195 -16.24 4.32 -21.51
N ARG A 196 -17.51 4.64 -21.79
CA ARG A 196 -17.89 5.31 -23.06
C ARG A 196 -17.29 6.70 -23.19
N CYS A 197 -17.22 7.44 -22.08
CA CYS A 197 -16.51 8.74 -22.06
C CYS A 197 -15.04 8.59 -22.45
N LEU A 198 -14.36 7.57 -21.91
CA LEU A 198 -12.95 7.31 -22.22
C LEU A 198 -12.75 6.87 -23.67
N ASP A 199 -13.63 6.02 -24.19
CA ASP A 199 -13.59 5.51 -25.56
C ASP A 199 -13.77 6.65 -26.60
N ALA A 200 -14.56 7.67 -26.26
CA ALA A 200 -14.80 8.83 -27.11
C ALA A 200 -13.72 9.93 -26.99
N LEU A 201 -12.64 9.71 -26.25
CA LEU A 201 -11.55 10.67 -26.06
C LEU A 201 -10.35 10.34 -26.96
N ASP A 202 -9.88 11.32 -27.75
CA ASP A 202 -8.69 11.19 -28.61
C ASP A 202 -7.36 11.11 -27.84
N TRP A 203 -7.36 11.45 -26.55
CA TRP A 203 -6.15 11.55 -25.71
C TRP A 203 -6.38 10.95 -24.33
N ASN A 204 -5.29 10.50 -23.68
CA ASN A 204 -5.32 10.05 -22.29
C ASN A 204 -5.44 11.24 -21.32
N TYR A 205 -6.65 11.45 -20.80
CA TYR A 205 -6.90 12.42 -19.74
C TYR A 205 -6.85 11.75 -18.36
N GLY A 206 -6.37 12.47 -17.36
CA GLY A 206 -6.40 11.98 -15.97
C GLY A 206 -7.83 11.94 -15.40
N ALA A 207 -8.03 11.09 -14.38
CA ALA A 207 -9.32 10.83 -13.72
C ALA A 207 -10.12 12.09 -13.37
N ALA A 208 -9.47 13.17 -12.90
CA ALA A 208 -10.16 14.42 -12.58
C ALA A 208 -10.84 15.05 -13.79
N THR A 209 -10.22 14.98 -14.99
CA THR A 209 -10.81 15.51 -16.22
C THR A 209 -11.97 14.65 -16.70
N VAL A 210 -11.85 13.33 -16.62
CA VAL A 210 -12.94 12.40 -16.95
C VAL A 210 -14.15 12.65 -16.04
N ILE A 211 -13.92 12.81 -14.74
CA ILE A 211 -14.98 13.16 -13.78
C ILE A 211 -15.64 14.49 -14.16
N ASP A 212 -14.83 15.51 -14.46
CA ASP A 212 -15.36 16.83 -14.88
C ASP A 212 -16.23 16.70 -16.14
N ILE A 213 -15.86 15.87 -17.12
CA ILE A 213 -16.67 15.65 -18.32
C ILE A 213 -18.00 15.02 -17.94
N VAL A 214 -18.00 13.84 -17.29
CA VAL A 214 -19.25 13.08 -17.02
C VAL A 214 -20.14 13.80 -15.99
N HIS A 215 -19.59 14.64 -15.15
CA HIS A 215 -20.33 15.48 -14.17
C HIS A 215 -20.86 16.79 -14.79
N GLY A 216 -20.33 17.21 -15.94
CA GLY A 216 -20.74 18.46 -16.60
C GLY A 216 -19.97 19.70 -16.12
N GLY A 217 -18.69 19.55 -15.84
CA GLY A 217 -17.79 20.65 -15.47
C GLY A 217 -17.69 21.73 -16.57
N LYS A 218 -17.69 23.01 -16.16
CA LYS A 218 -17.63 24.16 -17.07
C LYS A 218 -16.29 24.91 -16.98
N SER A 219 -15.23 24.21 -16.59
CA SER A 219 -13.91 24.82 -16.52
C SER A 219 -13.38 25.23 -17.89
N GLN A 220 -12.48 26.23 -17.94
CA GLN A 220 -11.84 26.64 -19.19
C GLN A 220 -11.10 25.47 -19.87
N LYS A 221 -10.63 24.49 -19.12
CA LYS A 221 -10.02 23.25 -19.64
C LYS A 221 -11.02 22.40 -20.40
N ILE A 222 -12.24 22.26 -19.89
CA ILE A 222 -13.32 21.49 -20.55
C ILE A 222 -13.79 22.20 -21.81
N LEU A 223 -14.18 23.46 -21.70
CA LEU A 223 -14.73 24.25 -22.82
C LEU A 223 -13.68 24.56 -23.88
N GLY A 224 -12.46 24.93 -23.47
CA GLY A 224 -11.37 25.29 -24.40
C GLY A 224 -10.83 24.13 -25.22
N LYS A 225 -11.07 22.88 -24.78
CA LYS A 225 -10.72 21.66 -25.52
C LYS A 225 -11.91 20.95 -26.14
N ASN A 226 -13.09 21.58 -26.15
CA ASN A 226 -14.35 21.03 -26.65
C ASN A 226 -14.72 19.65 -25.99
N LEU A 227 -14.32 19.43 -24.75
CA LEU A 227 -14.64 18.20 -24.01
C LEU A 227 -16.10 18.15 -23.57
N ASP A 228 -16.80 19.28 -23.58
CA ASP A 228 -18.26 19.42 -23.43
C ASP A 228 -19.06 18.80 -24.62
N LYS A 229 -18.38 18.46 -25.72
CA LYS A 229 -18.97 17.74 -26.86
C LYS A 229 -18.86 16.22 -26.75
N ASN A 230 -18.23 15.71 -25.69
CA ASN A 230 -18.19 14.26 -25.43
C ASN A 230 -19.63 13.74 -25.27
N PRO A 231 -20.00 12.59 -25.88
CA PRO A 231 -21.35 12.03 -25.78
C PRO A 231 -21.85 11.81 -24.35
N GLU A 232 -20.93 11.57 -23.43
CA GLU A 232 -21.25 11.33 -22.01
C GLU A 232 -21.11 12.61 -21.14
N TYR A 233 -21.01 13.77 -21.75
CA TYR A 233 -20.92 15.04 -21.01
C TYR A 233 -22.18 15.27 -20.15
N ALA A 234 -21.96 15.54 -18.86
CA ALA A 234 -23.00 15.80 -17.87
C ALA A 234 -23.99 14.65 -17.57
N VAL A 235 -23.77 13.44 -18.10
CA VAL A 235 -24.67 12.28 -17.87
C VAL A 235 -24.75 11.90 -16.39
N LEU A 236 -23.67 12.12 -15.61
CA LEU A 236 -23.61 11.84 -14.18
C LEU A 236 -23.65 13.12 -13.33
N SER A 237 -24.30 14.18 -13.81
CA SER A 237 -24.40 15.45 -13.09
C SER A 237 -25.10 15.36 -11.72
N GLU A 238 -26.01 14.38 -11.58
CA GLU A 238 -26.71 14.09 -10.32
C GLU A 238 -25.82 13.37 -9.27
N ARG A 239 -24.67 12.85 -9.69
CA ARG A 239 -23.73 12.16 -8.79
C ARG A 239 -22.76 13.16 -8.17
N THR A 240 -22.38 12.93 -6.91
CA THR A 240 -21.37 13.80 -6.28
C THR A 240 -19.95 13.49 -6.78
N VAL A 241 -19.13 14.52 -6.95
CA VAL A 241 -17.72 14.36 -7.37
C VAL A 241 -16.93 13.40 -6.45
N PRO A 242 -17.07 13.42 -5.10
CA PRO A 242 -16.44 12.43 -4.25
C PRO A 242 -16.83 10.99 -4.59
N ARG A 243 -18.11 10.74 -4.91
CA ARG A 243 -18.59 9.41 -5.30
C ARG A 243 -17.98 8.94 -6.62
N LEU A 244 -17.93 9.80 -7.63
CA LEU A 244 -17.28 9.49 -8.89
C LEU A 244 -15.78 9.22 -8.74
N ARG A 245 -15.11 9.91 -7.81
CA ARG A 245 -13.70 9.63 -7.46
C ARG A 245 -13.50 8.27 -6.80
N GLN A 246 -14.47 7.79 -6.02
CA GLN A 246 -14.40 6.44 -5.43
C GLN A 246 -14.51 5.35 -6.51
N ILE A 247 -15.36 5.56 -7.52
CA ILE A 247 -15.56 4.61 -8.63
C ILE A 247 -14.33 4.51 -9.54
N LEU A 248 -13.56 5.60 -9.69
CA LEU A 248 -12.36 5.67 -10.54
C LEU A 248 -11.05 5.33 -9.81
N ARG A 249 -11.10 4.92 -8.58
CA ARG A 249 -9.93 4.43 -7.83
C ARG A 249 -9.74 2.94 -7.99
#